data_d0b0a0c76e078202b1c4eea4debf61a7
#
_entry.id   d0b0a0c76e078202b1c4eea4debf61a7
#
_cell.length_a   1.000
_cell.length_b   1.000
_cell.length_c   1.000
_cell.angle_alpha   90.00
_cell.angle_beta   90.00
_cell.angle_gamma   90.00
#
_symmetry.space_group_name_H-M   'P 1'
#
loop_
_entity.id
_entity.type
_entity.pdbx_description
1 polymer ?
#
loop_
_entity_poly.entity_id
_entity_poly.type
_entity_poly.pdbx_seq_one_letter_code
_entity_poly.pdbx_strand_id
1 'polypeptide(L)'
;EIQRRSENGSYETVTDVDIVGFRLPGEIHAVDDHEDCRMLQILDPALQLEPNMIDVILGEVKQGEAQFNPSLTRHEVLHSVLQRLEWAYGVPIIGVVEDLQARGLSNVPACAGTGVVRTRMVAFGRSPTTDLHTVSLSHIFSTMIGYFDDLEEVLRPAQFKDPAPALLKLLVKTGFEIAERSPG
;
A
#
# COMPACT_ATOMS: atom_id res chain seq x y z
N GLU A 1 -0.87 14.02 5.07
CA GLU A 1 -0.62 14.85 6.28
C GLU A 1 -1.92 15.03 7.05
N ILE A 2 -1.90 14.75 8.35
CA ILE A 2 -3.01 14.95 9.28
C ILE A 2 -2.65 16.09 10.20
N GLN A 3 -3.47 17.14 10.15
CA GLN A 3 -3.29 18.34 10.95
C GLN A 3 -4.36 18.45 12.03
N ARG A 4 -3.97 18.92 13.21
CA ARG A 4 -4.87 19.26 14.30
C ARG A 4 -4.81 20.76 14.57
N ARG A 5 -5.96 21.37 14.78
CA ARG A 5 -6.02 22.76 15.24
C ARG A 5 -5.67 22.80 16.72
N SER A 6 -4.63 23.53 17.06
CA SER A 6 -4.21 23.74 18.45
C SER A 6 -5.11 24.78 19.16
N GLU A 7 -5.03 24.86 20.47
CA GLU A 7 -5.84 25.79 21.30
C GLU A 7 -5.62 27.27 20.94
N ASN A 8 -4.43 27.61 20.47
CA ASN A 8 -4.09 28.95 20.02
C ASN A 8 -4.59 29.28 18.60
N GLY A 9 -5.30 28.34 17.95
CA GLY A 9 -5.86 28.49 16.61
C GLY A 9 -4.91 28.19 15.45
N SER A 10 -3.63 27.88 15.71
CA SER A 10 -2.69 27.42 14.69
C SER A 10 -2.95 25.95 14.32
N TYR A 11 -2.47 25.52 13.15
CA TYR A 11 -2.48 24.12 12.75
C TYR A 11 -1.11 23.50 13.02
N GLU A 12 -1.11 22.33 13.60
CA GLU A 12 0.08 21.50 13.80
C GLU A 12 -0.09 20.15 13.12
N THR A 13 0.95 19.67 12.47
CA THR A 13 0.98 18.33 11.88
C THR A 13 1.05 17.29 13.00
N VAL A 14 0.07 16.42 13.06
CA VAL A 14 0.03 15.31 14.01
C VAL A 14 0.87 14.16 13.50
N THR A 15 0.67 13.79 12.25
CA THR A 15 1.44 12.74 11.55
C THR A 15 1.15 12.79 10.05
N ASP A 16 2.00 12.11 9.29
CA ASP A 16 1.76 11.76 7.90
C ASP A 16 1.40 10.26 7.83
N VAL A 17 0.55 9.91 6.87
CA VAL A 17 0.35 8.53 6.43
C VAL A 17 1.06 8.42 5.10
N ASP A 18 2.07 7.56 5.03
CA ASP A 18 2.92 7.48 3.83
C ASP A 18 2.17 6.89 2.64
N ILE A 19 1.33 5.88 2.90
CA ILE A 19 0.57 5.18 1.85
C ILE A 19 -0.87 4.98 2.31
N VAL A 20 -1.82 5.36 1.44
CA VAL A 20 -3.20 4.91 1.50
C VAL A 20 -3.52 4.23 0.19
N GLY A 21 -3.61 2.91 0.22
CA GLY A 21 -3.96 2.07 -0.93
C GLY A 21 -5.42 1.65 -0.86
N PHE A 22 -6.09 1.63 -2.02
CA PHE A 22 -7.45 1.16 -2.14
C PHE A 22 -7.58 0.29 -3.39
N ARG A 23 -8.15 -0.91 -3.25
CA ARG A 23 -8.42 -1.83 -4.35
C ARG A 23 -9.88 -2.29 -4.31
N LEU A 24 -10.55 -2.18 -5.45
CA LEU A 24 -11.88 -2.76 -5.65
C LEU A 24 -11.78 -4.27 -5.95
N PRO A 25 -12.79 -5.08 -5.58
CA PRO A 25 -12.86 -6.47 -5.97
C PRO A 25 -13.09 -6.61 -7.47
N GLY A 26 -12.72 -7.75 -8.01
CA GLY A 26 -12.91 -8.09 -9.41
C GLY A 26 -11.62 -8.09 -10.21
N GLU A 27 -11.67 -8.76 -11.35
CA GLU A 27 -10.62 -8.69 -12.36
C GLU A 27 -10.91 -7.49 -13.27
N ILE A 28 -9.88 -6.74 -13.60
CA ILE A 28 -9.99 -5.73 -14.64
C ILE A 28 -9.95 -6.50 -15.97
N HIS A 29 -11.13 -6.77 -16.53
CA HIS A 29 -11.18 -7.28 -17.88
C HIS A 29 -10.85 -6.14 -18.84
N ALA A 30 -9.79 -6.29 -19.59
CA ALA A 30 -9.54 -5.43 -20.73
C ALA A 30 -10.70 -5.58 -21.72
N VAL A 31 -11.37 -4.48 -22.01
CA VAL A 31 -12.51 -4.45 -22.95
C VAL A 31 -12.05 -4.65 -24.39
N ASP A 32 -10.77 -4.46 -24.67
CA ASP A 32 -10.14 -4.66 -25.97
C ASP A 32 -9.05 -5.73 -25.91
N ASP A 33 -8.98 -6.55 -26.97
CA ASP A 33 -7.97 -7.60 -27.22
C ASP A 33 -6.52 -7.06 -27.37
N HIS A 34 -6.28 -5.82 -26.98
CA HIS A 34 -4.93 -5.26 -27.00
C HIS A 34 -4.11 -5.85 -25.85
N GLU A 35 -3.01 -6.50 -26.17
CA GLU A 35 -2.05 -7.08 -25.22
C GLU A 35 -1.56 -6.07 -24.18
N ASP A 36 -1.63 -4.79 -24.51
CA ASP A 36 -1.22 -3.67 -23.64
C ASP A 36 -2.03 -3.51 -22.35
N CYS A 37 -3.24 -4.08 -22.29
CA CYS A 37 -4.09 -4.02 -21.10
C CYS A 37 -3.73 -5.02 -19.99
N ARG A 38 -2.86 -5.99 -20.26
CA ARG A 38 -2.39 -6.97 -19.26
C ARG A 38 -1.53 -6.35 -18.15
N MET A 39 -1.00 -5.16 -18.40
CA MET A 39 -0.06 -4.46 -17.52
C MET A 39 -0.59 -4.10 -16.14
N LEU A 40 -1.90 -3.92 -15.97
CA LEU A 40 -2.45 -3.33 -14.75
C LEU A 40 -2.84 -4.36 -13.69
N GLN A 41 -2.60 -5.65 -13.92
CA GLN A 41 -3.09 -6.72 -13.04
C GLN A 41 -2.02 -7.46 -12.24
N ILE A 42 -0.79 -6.99 -12.18
CA ILE A 42 0.20 -7.70 -11.37
C ILE A 42 -0.10 -7.46 -9.90
N LEU A 43 -0.66 -8.49 -9.28
CA LEU A 43 -0.88 -8.52 -7.84
C LEU A 43 0.40 -9.00 -7.17
N ASP A 44 1.04 -8.13 -6.41
CA ASP A 44 2.19 -8.51 -5.59
C ASP A 44 1.72 -9.46 -4.47
N PRO A 45 2.20 -10.73 -4.44
CA PRO A 45 1.81 -11.70 -3.42
C PRO A 45 2.14 -11.25 -2.00
N ALA A 46 3.18 -10.42 -1.81
CA ALA A 46 3.54 -9.88 -0.51
C ALA A 46 2.46 -8.97 0.06
N LEU A 47 1.63 -8.38 -0.77
CA LEU A 47 0.48 -7.59 -0.33
C LEU A 47 -0.71 -8.47 0.09
N GLN A 48 -0.69 -9.78 -0.18
CA GLN A 48 -1.74 -10.74 0.20
C GLN A 48 -3.16 -10.24 -0.17
N LEU A 49 -3.31 -9.68 -1.37
CA LEU A 49 -4.58 -9.14 -1.83
C LEU A 49 -5.59 -10.26 -2.13
N GLU A 50 -6.83 -10.06 -1.71
CA GLU A 50 -7.91 -11.02 -1.93
C GLU A 50 -8.82 -10.57 -3.08
N PRO A 51 -9.03 -11.40 -4.12
CA PRO A 51 -9.73 -10.97 -5.33
C PRO A 51 -11.18 -10.53 -5.10
N ASN A 52 -11.84 -11.09 -4.08
CA ASN A 52 -13.26 -10.85 -3.79
C ASN A 52 -13.50 -9.83 -2.67
N MET A 53 -12.47 -9.12 -2.21
CA MET A 53 -12.56 -8.13 -1.15
C MET A 53 -12.20 -6.73 -1.66
N ILE A 54 -12.80 -5.73 -1.06
CA ILE A 54 -12.26 -4.38 -1.11
C ILE A 54 -11.09 -4.33 -0.16
N ASP A 55 -9.88 -4.08 -0.66
CA ASP A 55 -8.70 -3.92 0.19
C ASP A 55 -8.40 -2.44 0.42
N VAL A 56 -8.23 -2.08 1.69
CA VAL A 56 -7.74 -0.78 2.14
C VAL A 56 -6.43 -1.00 2.90
N ILE A 57 -5.36 -0.37 2.46
CA ILE A 57 -4.03 -0.48 3.07
C ILE A 57 -3.63 0.89 3.61
N LEU A 58 -3.31 0.94 4.90
CA LEU A 58 -2.65 2.07 5.53
C LEU A 58 -1.18 1.70 5.75
N GLY A 59 -0.30 2.33 4.98
CA GLY A 59 1.11 1.98 4.93
C GLY A 59 2.00 3.00 5.62
N GLU A 60 3.01 2.49 6.30
CA GLU A 60 4.12 3.27 6.87
C GLU A 60 5.44 2.78 6.28
N VAL A 61 6.30 3.69 5.83
CA VAL A 61 7.59 3.37 5.21
C VAL A 61 8.74 3.78 6.12
N LYS A 62 9.63 2.85 6.41
CA LYS A 62 10.84 3.08 7.24
C LYS A 62 12.10 2.67 6.49
N GLN A 63 13.16 3.44 6.66
CA GLN A 63 14.48 3.09 6.12
C GLN A 63 15.14 1.93 6.88
N GLY A 64 14.73 1.71 8.12
CA GLY A 64 15.22 0.65 9.00
C GLY A 64 14.25 -0.52 9.11
N GLU A 65 14.03 -0.97 10.33
CA GLU A 65 13.04 -1.99 10.68
C GLU A 65 11.62 -1.54 10.34
N ALA A 66 10.83 -2.46 9.78
CA ALA A 66 9.44 -2.18 9.45
C ALA A 66 8.61 -2.06 10.74
N GLN A 67 8.14 -0.87 11.03
CA GLN A 67 7.34 -0.57 12.23
C GLN A 67 6.40 0.60 11.97
N PHE A 68 5.31 0.66 12.72
CA PHE A 68 4.39 1.79 12.64
C PHE A 68 4.87 2.95 13.50
N ASN A 69 4.65 4.17 13.01
CA ASN A 69 4.76 5.35 13.84
C ASN A 69 3.66 5.27 14.92
N PRO A 70 4.00 5.43 16.23
CA PRO A 70 2.99 5.43 17.28
C PRO A 70 1.89 6.49 17.11
N SER A 71 2.17 7.55 16.36
CA SER A 71 1.15 8.55 16.03
C SER A 71 0.12 8.03 15.03
N LEU A 72 0.51 7.16 14.10
CA LEU A 72 -0.42 6.57 13.13
C LEU A 72 -1.47 5.68 13.81
N THR A 73 -1.09 4.98 14.89
CA THR A 73 -2.00 4.07 15.61
C THR A 73 -2.97 4.78 16.56
N ARG A 74 -2.91 6.11 16.68
CA ARG A 74 -3.85 6.87 17.50
C ARG A 74 -5.25 6.85 16.90
N HIS A 75 -6.25 6.75 17.78
CA HIS A 75 -7.65 6.67 17.39
C HIS A 75 -8.06 7.84 16.46
N GLU A 76 -7.75 9.07 16.84
CA GLU A 76 -8.12 10.27 16.08
C GLU A 76 -7.46 10.33 14.70
N VAL A 77 -6.26 9.76 14.55
CA VAL A 77 -5.54 9.71 13.28
C VAL A 77 -6.18 8.68 12.35
N LEU A 78 -6.34 7.45 12.82
CA LEU A 78 -6.99 6.38 12.06
C LEU A 78 -8.41 6.80 11.67
N HIS A 79 -9.18 7.36 12.59
CA HIS A 79 -10.53 7.85 12.31
C HIS A 79 -10.53 8.92 11.21
N SER A 80 -9.63 9.90 11.27
CA SER A 80 -9.54 10.98 10.28
C SER A 80 -9.17 10.45 8.88
N VAL A 81 -8.34 9.42 8.77
CA VAL A 81 -8.01 8.78 7.50
C VAL A 81 -9.21 8.02 6.96
N LEU A 82 -9.81 7.15 7.78
CA LEU A 82 -10.90 6.27 7.36
C LEU A 82 -12.20 7.01 7.09
N GLN A 83 -12.43 8.16 7.72
CA GLN A 83 -13.58 9.01 7.44
C GLN A 83 -13.66 9.41 5.95
N ARG A 84 -12.53 9.55 5.27
CA ARG A 84 -12.49 9.85 3.84
C ARG A 84 -12.94 8.67 2.97
N LEU A 85 -12.92 7.46 3.54
CA LEU A 85 -13.30 6.21 2.90
C LEU A 85 -14.59 5.63 3.49
N GLU A 86 -15.31 6.39 4.35
CA GLU A 86 -16.51 5.93 5.07
C GLU A 86 -17.57 5.35 4.13
N TRP A 87 -17.66 5.88 2.93
CA TRP A 87 -18.58 5.40 1.89
C TRP A 87 -18.37 3.92 1.50
N ALA A 88 -17.21 3.34 1.75
CA ALA A 88 -16.92 1.95 1.44
C ALA A 88 -17.45 0.97 2.49
N TYR A 89 -17.63 1.42 3.72
CA TYR A 89 -17.96 0.57 4.87
C TYR A 89 -19.47 0.49 5.09
N GLY A 90 -19.98 -0.73 5.30
CA GLY A 90 -21.37 -0.99 5.68
C GLY A 90 -21.65 -0.87 7.18
N VAL A 91 -20.65 -0.47 7.96
CA VAL A 91 -20.69 -0.29 9.42
C VAL A 91 -20.01 1.02 9.80
N PRO A 92 -20.28 1.56 10.99
CA PRO A 92 -19.57 2.73 11.49
C PRO A 92 -18.05 2.48 11.58
N ILE A 93 -17.26 3.42 11.10
CA ILE A 93 -15.78 3.30 11.04
C ILE A 93 -15.12 3.21 12.41
N ILE A 94 -15.81 3.58 13.49
CA ILE A 94 -15.27 3.48 14.85
C ILE A 94 -14.84 2.06 15.20
N GLY A 95 -15.66 1.06 14.84
CA GLY A 95 -15.31 -0.36 15.04
C GLY A 95 -14.10 -0.80 14.19
N VAL A 96 -13.97 -0.24 12.99
CA VAL A 96 -12.79 -0.49 12.14
C VAL A 96 -11.53 0.07 12.79
N VAL A 97 -11.61 1.28 13.37
CA VAL A 97 -10.49 1.91 14.08
C VAL A 97 -10.06 1.07 15.29
N GLU A 98 -11.02 0.61 16.11
CA GLU A 98 -10.77 -0.24 17.26
C GLU A 98 -10.08 -1.57 16.86
N ASP A 99 -10.54 -2.18 15.78
CA ASP A 99 -9.94 -3.39 15.21
C ASP A 99 -8.48 -3.16 14.76
N LEU A 100 -8.22 -2.05 14.07
CA LEU A 100 -6.87 -1.70 13.62
C LEU A 100 -5.94 -1.45 14.79
N GLN A 101 -6.41 -0.78 15.84
CA GLN A 101 -5.62 -0.55 17.05
C GLN A 101 -5.28 -1.86 17.78
N ALA A 102 -6.23 -2.80 17.80
CA ALA A 102 -6.07 -4.06 18.52
C ALA A 102 -5.24 -5.10 17.75
N ARG A 103 -5.37 -5.14 16.40
CA ARG A 103 -4.88 -6.25 15.57
C ARG A 103 -4.18 -5.83 14.28
N GLY A 104 -4.20 -4.55 13.93
CA GLY A 104 -3.72 -4.04 12.63
C GLY A 104 -4.57 -4.48 11.43
N LEU A 105 -5.74 -5.10 11.67
CA LEU A 105 -6.61 -5.68 10.65
C LEU A 105 -8.07 -5.56 11.06
N SER A 106 -8.93 -5.16 10.11
CA SER A 106 -10.39 -5.20 10.24
C SER A 106 -11.02 -5.79 8.98
N ASN A 107 -12.04 -6.63 9.16
CA ASN A 107 -12.88 -7.18 8.09
C ASN A 107 -14.33 -6.88 8.42
N VAL A 108 -14.97 -6.04 7.62
CA VAL A 108 -16.35 -5.60 7.86
C VAL A 108 -17.16 -5.64 6.56
N PRO A 109 -18.51 -5.71 6.63
CA PRO A 109 -19.35 -5.63 5.44
C PRO A 109 -19.10 -4.35 4.64
N ALA A 110 -19.14 -4.46 3.30
CA ALA A 110 -19.11 -3.30 2.41
C ALA A 110 -20.47 -2.56 2.41
N CYS A 111 -20.44 -1.27 2.11
CA CYS A 111 -21.62 -0.39 2.13
C CYS A 111 -22.75 -0.88 1.20
N ALA A 112 -22.43 -1.43 0.05
CA ALA A 112 -23.43 -1.93 -0.90
C ALA A 112 -24.08 -3.28 -0.52
N GLY A 113 -23.83 -3.79 0.68
CA GLY A 113 -24.39 -5.05 1.19
C GLY A 113 -23.83 -6.31 0.54
N THR A 114 -22.91 -6.20 -0.40
CA THR A 114 -22.25 -7.31 -1.08
C THR A 114 -20.74 -7.19 -0.93
N GLY A 115 -20.15 -8.18 -0.24
CA GLY A 115 -18.71 -8.23 -0.08
C GLY A 115 -18.20 -7.73 1.27
N VAL A 116 -16.88 -7.75 1.40
CA VAL A 116 -16.14 -7.41 2.61
C VAL A 116 -15.14 -6.31 2.29
N VAL A 117 -15.04 -5.34 3.17
CA VAL A 117 -13.92 -4.39 3.20
C VAL A 117 -12.90 -4.91 4.19
N ARG A 118 -11.72 -5.24 3.70
CA ARG A 118 -10.57 -5.59 4.51
C ARG A 118 -9.65 -4.39 4.64
N THR A 119 -9.51 -3.87 5.84
CA THR A 119 -8.61 -2.75 6.15
C THR A 119 -7.41 -3.27 6.92
N ARG A 120 -6.21 -2.92 6.47
CA ARG A 120 -4.96 -3.42 7.07
C ARG A 120 -3.95 -2.32 7.23
N MET A 121 -3.18 -2.45 8.31
CA MET A 121 -1.94 -1.70 8.48
C MET A 121 -0.78 -2.54 7.93
N VAL A 122 0.04 -1.96 7.05
CA VAL A 122 1.19 -2.63 6.44
C VAL A 122 2.43 -1.77 6.65
N ALA A 123 3.47 -2.36 7.23
CA ALA A 123 4.73 -1.67 7.43
C ALA A 123 5.75 -2.08 6.36
N PHE A 124 6.37 -1.09 5.74
CA PHE A 124 7.41 -1.27 4.73
C PHE A 124 8.75 -0.89 5.34
N GLY A 125 9.75 -1.78 5.23
CA GLY A 125 11.06 -1.51 5.82
C GLY A 125 12.14 -2.46 5.35
N ARG A 126 13.38 -2.25 5.84
CA ARG A 126 14.51 -3.11 5.48
C ARG A 126 14.37 -4.51 6.05
N SER A 127 13.91 -4.62 7.28
CA SER A 127 13.77 -5.88 8.01
C SER A 127 12.32 -6.07 8.43
N PRO A 128 11.74 -7.26 8.21
CA PRO A 128 10.40 -7.56 8.68
C PRO A 128 10.37 -7.67 10.21
N THR A 129 9.22 -7.34 10.81
CA THR A 129 8.89 -7.65 12.19
C THR A 129 7.91 -8.82 12.23
N THR A 130 7.95 -9.63 13.28
CA THR A 130 7.18 -10.88 13.36
C THR A 130 5.68 -10.69 13.62
N ASP A 131 5.30 -9.55 14.20
CA ASP A 131 3.94 -9.32 14.70
C ASP A 131 3.06 -8.45 13.79
N LEU A 132 3.61 -8.00 12.67
CA LEU A 132 2.94 -7.08 11.75
C LEU A 132 2.96 -7.61 10.32
N HIS A 133 1.97 -7.21 9.51
CA HIS A 133 2.09 -7.39 8.08
C HIS A 133 3.20 -6.46 7.54
N THR A 134 4.31 -7.06 7.15
CA THR A 134 5.48 -6.33 6.69
C THR A 134 5.86 -6.71 5.27
N VAL A 135 6.31 -5.70 4.50
CA VAL A 135 6.88 -5.89 3.17
C VAL A 135 8.28 -5.32 3.17
N SER A 136 9.26 -6.14 2.79
CA SER A 136 10.65 -5.68 2.78
C SER A 136 10.92 -4.74 1.60
N LEU A 137 11.79 -3.74 1.82
CA LEU A 137 12.20 -2.84 0.75
C LEU A 137 12.96 -3.60 -0.36
N SER A 138 13.70 -4.66 -0.02
CA SER A 138 14.36 -5.52 -1.02
C SER A 138 13.33 -6.21 -1.92
N HIS A 139 12.22 -6.70 -1.37
CA HIS A 139 11.14 -7.28 -2.15
C HIS A 139 10.55 -6.25 -3.11
N ILE A 140 10.27 -5.03 -2.64
CA ILE A 140 9.74 -3.95 -3.48
C ILE A 140 10.68 -3.67 -4.66
N PHE A 141 11.99 -3.53 -4.40
CA PHE A 141 12.95 -3.29 -5.46
C PHE A 141 13.05 -4.46 -6.43
N SER A 142 13.07 -5.70 -5.94
CA SER A 142 13.09 -6.89 -6.79
C SER A 142 11.85 -6.96 -7.68
N THR A 143 10.66 -6.71 -7.13
CA THR A 143 9.40 -6.67 -7.87
C THR A 143 9.42 -5.55 -8.92
N MET A 144 9.89 -4.35 -8.59
CA MET A 144 10.00 -3.25 -9.55
C MET A 144 10.98 -3.56 -10.68
N ILE A 145 12.11 -4.22 -10.39
CA ILE A 145 13.08 -4.63 -11.40
C ILE A 145 12.47 -5.68 -12.33
N GLY A 146 11.82 -6.72 -11.76
CA GLY A 146 11.11 -7.71 -12.55
C GLY A 146 10.06 -7.08 -13.47
N TYR A 147 9.35 -6.09 -12.99
CA TYR A 147 8.41 -5.31 -13.80
C TYR A 147 9.05 -4.63 -15.00
N PHE A 148 10.21 -4.02 -14.81
CA PHE A 148 10.91 -3.36 -15.92
C PHE A 148 11.45 -4.37 -16.94
N ASP A 149 11.79 -5.57 -16.51
CA ASP A 149 12.26 -6.64 -17.36
C ASP A 149 11.10 -7.28 -18.13
N ASP A 150 10.05 -7.71 -17.45
CA ASP A 150 8.87 -8.34 -18.04
C ASP A 150 8.10 -7.44 -19.01
N LEU A 151 8.15 -6.12 -18.78
CA LEU A 151 7.41 -5.11 -19.54
C LEU A 151 8.33 -4.22 -20.36
N GLU A 152 9.54 -4.68 -20.69
CA GLU A 152 10.54 -3.86 -21.40
C GLU A 152 9.97 -3.22 -22.66
N GLU A 153 9.25 -3.97 -23.48
CA GLU A 153 8.71 -3.47 -24.76
C GLU A 153 7.71 -2.34 -24.56
N VAL A 154 6.84 -2.45 -23.58
CA VAL A 154 5.80 -1.46 -23.28
C VAL A 154 6.39 -0.26 -22.57
N LEU A 155 7.31 -0.47 -21.62
CA LEU A 155 7.95 0.59 -20.86
C LEU A 155 9.12 1.26 -21.60
N ARG A 156 9.59 0.68 -22.72
CA ARG A 156 10.69 1.24 -23.52
C ARG A 156 10.45 2.69 -23.92
N PRO A 157 9.28 3.09 -24.46
CA PRO A 157 9.00 4.47 -24.81
C PRO A 157 8.67 5.35 -23.61
N ALA A 158 8.36 4.79 -22.44
CA ALA A 158 7.93 5.55 -21.28
C ALA A 158 9.06 6.44 -20.75
N GLN A 159 8.76 7.72 -20.61
CA GLN A 159 9.62 8.71 -19.95
C GLN A 159 9.12 8.92 -18.53
N PHE A 160 9.89 8.43 -17.56
CA PHE A 160 9.59 8.67 -16.16
C PHE A 160 10.08 10.04 -15.73
N LYS A 161 9.18 10.87 -15.24
CA LYS A 161 9.51 12.18 -14.66
C LYS A 161 10.10 12.05 -13.27
N ASP A 162 9.68 11.02 -12.53
CA ASP A 162 10.22 10.68 -11.22
C ASP A 162 11.61 10.05 -11.41
N PRO A 163 12.63 10.52 -10.67
CA PRO A 163 14.01 10.03 -10.80
C PRO A 163 14.17 8.57 -10.32
N ALA A 164 13.36 8.09 -9.39
CA ALA A 164 13.51 6.74 -8.86
C ALA A 164 13.16 5.65 -9.89
N PRO A 165 11.99 5.65 -10.55
CA PRO A 165 11.71 4.72 -11.65
C PRO A 165 12.67 4.88 -12.83
N ALA A 166 13.10 6.11 -13.14
CA ALA A 166 14.07 6.36 -14.20
C ALA A 166 15.42 5.70 -13.92
N LEU A 167 15.92 5.80 -12.69
CA LEU A 167 17.15 5.14 -12.25
C LEU A 167 17.01 3.62 -12.28
N LEU A 168 15.91 3.05 -11.77
CA LEU A 168 15.67 1.61 -11.81
C LEU A 168 15.66 1.09 -13.25
N LYS A 169 14.96 1.75 -14.15
CA LYS A 169 14.97 1.41 -15.59
C LYS A 169 16.37 1.43 -16.18
N LEU A 170 17.20 2.38 -15.79
CA LEU A 170 18.59 2.45 -16.23
C LEU A 170 19.42 1.28 -15.69
N LEU A 171 19.24 0.93 -14.41
CA LEU A 171 19.93 -0.20 -13.77
C LEU A 171 19.58 -1.52 -14.45
N VAL A 172 18.29 -1.78 -14.72
CA VAL A 172 17.85 -2.97 -15.48
C VAL A 172 18.52 -3.03 -16.85
N LYS A 173 18.52 -1.92 -17.60
CA LYS A 173 19.20 -1.85 -18.92
C LYS A 173 20.68 -2.12 -18.90
N THR A 174 21.34 -1.91 -17.76
CA THR A 174 22.76 -2.20 -17.57
C THR A 174 23.04 -3.61 -17.04
N GLY A 175 21.99 -4.45 -16.91
CA GLY A 175 22.09 -5.80 -16.40
C GLY A 175 22.34 -5.87 -14.88
N PHE A 176 21.88 -4.84 -14.16
CA PHE A 176 21.98 -4.85 -12.70
C PHE A 176 20.95 -5.80 -12.10
N GLU A 177 21.43 -6.76 -11.32
CA GLU A 177 20.60 -7.70 -10.56
C GLU A 177 20.74 -7.42 -9.06
N ILE A 178 19.62 -7.49 -8.34
CA ILE A 178 19.62 -7.44 -6.88
C ILE A 178 19.92 -8.84 -6.36
N ALA A 179 21.10 -9.04 -5.78
CA ALA A 179 21.40 -10.28 -5.07
C ALA A 179 20.56 -10.33 -3.77
N GLU A 180 19.66 -11.30 -3.67
CA GLU A 180 18.99 -11.58 -2.41
C GLU A 180 20.05 -11.99 -1.37
N ARG A 181 20.18 -11.21 -0.31
CA ARG A 181 20.97 -11.65 0.84
C ARG A 181 20.20 -12.77 1.53
N SER A 182 20.71 -13.98 1.47
CA SER A 182 20.23 -15.06 2.32
C SER A 182 20.25 -14.58 3.77
N PRO A 183 19.16 -14.78 4.52
CA PRO A 183 19.16 -14.48 5.96
C PRO A 183 20.24 -15.35 6.62
N GLY A 184 21.26 -14.69 7.20
CA GLY A 184 22.30 -15.33 8.00
C GLY A 184 21.78 -15.75 9.36
#